data_477cb22d57ad7972cf63821b31f8b421
#
_entry.id   477cb22d57ad7972cf63821b31f8b421
#
_cell.length_a   1.000
_cell.length_b   1.000
_cell.length_c   1.000
_cell.angle_alpha   90.00
_cell.angle_beta   90.00
_cell.angle_gamma   90.00
#
_symmetry.space_group_name_H-M   'P 1'
#
loop_
_entity.id
_entity.type
_entity.pdbx_description
1 polymer ?
#
loop_
_entity_poly.entity_id
_entity_poly.type
_entity_poly.pdbx_seq_one_letter_code
_entity_poly.pdbx_strand_id
1 'polypeptide(L)'
;MNIIKRLLIFALALQSSAFGSLAIAQSAAEQQAQQPIPASRNFLGIGIGAFPKTPGSSDLRVMALPVLQYTFGDVGYISGLKAGVWGFTSEDQSLRIGLYAEPRFGYNGGDNPLTAGMADRSFAIDLGPSVRWTTPLGVLNFDYGFDVSSRSEGQVAQLQFIRPLVSDVGFRLNGVVGATWQNAAMNNYYWGVRASEATATRAAYTAGAGVGLSVGLSGLYAFGPTSALFYGATINRLSSAQSNSPIAERGFAPLIYLGYGWRM
;
A
#
# COMPACT_ATOMS: atom_id res chain seq x y z
N MET A 1 -25.46 -17.38 -1.94
CA MET A 1 -24.63 -16.34 -2.55
C MET A 1 -23.46 -16.14 -1.60
N ASN A 2 -22.30 -16.66 -1.98
CA ASN A 2 -21.14 -16.88 -1.10
C ASN A 2 -20.61 -15.57 -0.47
N ILE A 3 -20.22 -15.65 0.79
CA ILE A 3 -19.59 -14.59 1.60
C ILE A 3 -18.43 -13.90 0.85
N ILE A 4 -17.68 -14.66 0.06
CA ILE A 4 -16.58 -14.17 -0.80
C ILE A 4 -17.05 -13.17 -1.86
N LYS A 5 -18.23 -13.37 -2.49
CA LYS A 5 -18.80 -12.42 -3.44
C LYS A 5 -19.26 -11.12 -2.78
N ARG A 6 -19.73 -11.18 -1.54
CA ARG A 6 -20.11 -9.97 -0.78
C ARG A 6 -18.91 -9.15 -0.30
N LEU A 7 -17.81 -9.81 0.04
CA LEU A 7 -16.55 -9.16 0.43
C LEU A 7 -15.85 -8.47 -0.77
N LEU A 8 -15.89 -9.08 -1.96
CA LEU A 8 -15.38 -8.48 -3.20
C LEU A 8 -16.19 -7.24 -3.62
N ILE A 9 -17.51 -7.27 -3.45
CA ILE A 9 -18.41 -6.13 -3.76
C ILE A 9 -18.19 -4.99 -2.76
N PHE A 10 -17.89 -5.28 -1.49
CA PHE A 10 -17.59 -4.26 -0.49
C PHE A 10 -16.22 -3.58 -0.73
N ALA A 11 -15.23 -4.32 -1.22
CA ALA A 11 -13.94 -3.76 -1.63
C ALA A 11 -14.04 -2.86 -2.89
N LEU A 12 -15.00 -3.14 -3.78
CA LEU A 12 -15.26 -2.34 -4.98
C LEU A 12 -16.05 -1.04 -4.71
N ALA A 13 -16.78 -0.94 -3.59
CA ALA A 13 -17.58 0.25 -3.25
C ALA A 13 -16.78 1.35 -2.53
N LEU A 14 -15.54 1.10 -2.15
CA LEU A 14 -14.65 2.08 -1.52
C LEU A 14 -13.88 2.86 -2.58
N GLN A 15 -14.59 3.72 -3.32
CA GLN A 15 -13.97 4.73 -4.17
C GLN A 15 -13.25 5.75 -3.31
N SER A 16 -11.92 5.74 -3.28
CA SER A 16 -11.08 6.95 -3.26
C SER A 16 -9.67 6.75 -2.73
N SER A 17 -8.74 7.28 -3.45
CA SER A 17 -7.42 7.89 -3.13
C SER A 17 -6.67 7.38 -1.90
N ALA A 18 -5.89 6.34 -2.05
CA ALA A 18 -4.72 6.11 -1.21
C ALA A 18 -3.56 5.66 -2.10
N PHE A 19 -2.51 6.43 -2.02
CA PHE A 19 -1.28 6.23 -2.78
C PHE A 19 -0.54 4.97 -2.32
N GLY A 20 0.53 4.60 -3.02
CA GLY A 20 1.42 3.49 -2.71
C GLY A 20 1.86 3.28 -1.24
N SER A 21 1.46 4.20 -0.36
CA SER A 21 1.64 4.12 1.09
C SER A 21 0.81 3.02 1.76
N LEU A 22 -0.34 2.66 1.20
CA LEU A 22 -1.15 1.53 1.72
C LEU A 22 -0.46 0.20 1.46
N ALA A 23 0.20 0.07 0.32
CA ALA A 23 1.01 -1.09 -0.03
C ALA A 23 2.11 -1.38 0.99
N ILE A 24 2.79 -0.32 1.44
CA ILE A 24 3.91 -0.43 2.40
C ILE A 24 3.41 -0.91 3.77
N ALA A 25 2.29 -0.38 4.23
CA ALA A 25 1.72 -0.78 5.51
C ALA A 25 1.17 -2.20 5.49
N GLN A 26 0.62 -2.63 4.36
CA GLN A 26 0.02 -3.95 4.19
C GLN A 26 1.07 -5.05 4.04
N SER A 27 2.18 -4.80 3.31
CA SER A 27 3.28 -5.75 3.19
C SER A 27 3.98 -6.01 4.53
N ALA A 28 3.99 -5.04 5.45
CA ALA A 28 4.48 -5.23 6.81
C ALA A 28 3.64 -6.26 7.59
N ALA A 29 2.32 -6.28 7.39
CA ALA A 29 1.44 -7.26 8.00
C ALA A 29 1.66 -8.69 7.47
N GLU A 30 2.05 -8.87 6.21
CA GLU A 30 2.37 -10.16 5.60
C GLU A 30 3.49 -10.92 6.32
N GLN A 31 4.49 -10.21 6.79
CA GLN A 31 5.70 -10.82 7.34
C GLN A 31 5.55 -11.28 8.77
N GLN A 32 4.60 -10.70 9.48
CA GLN A 32 4.24 -11.18 10.81
C GLN A 32 3.65 -12.58 10.76
N ALA A 33 3.13 -12.97 9.58
CA ALA A 33 2.63 -14.32 9.36
C ALA A 33 3.71 -15.39 9.21
N GLN A 34 4.98 -15.07 9.07
CA GLN A 34 6.03 -16.03 8.71
C GLN A 34 6.93 -16.51 9.86
N GLN A 35 6.79 -16.01 11.09
CA GLN A 35 7.52 -16.54 12.23
C GLN A 35 6.71 -17.64 12.96
N PRO A 36 7.37 -18.63 13.63
CA PRO A 36 6.68 -19.78 14.17
C PRO A 36 5.73 -19.41 15.31
N ILE A 37 4.51 -19.06 14.99
CA ILE A 37 3.36 -19.14 15.88
C ILE A 37 2.59 -20.38 15.44
N PRO A 38 2.32 -21.37 16.30
CA PRO A 38 1.55 -22.53 15.92
C PRO A 38 0.13 -22.13 15.47
N ALA A 39 -0.35 -22.77 14.41
CA ALA A 39 -1.68 -22.67 13.82
C ALA A 39 -1.98 -21.41 13.01
N SER A 40 -2.76 -21.59 11.96
CA SER A 40 -3.11 -20.75 10.81
C SER A 40 -2.78 -19.26 10.92
N ARG A 41 -2.05 -18.75 9.94
CA ARG A 41 -1.63 -17.34 9.82
C ARG A 41 -2.68 -16.47 9.15
N ASN A 42 -3.89 -16.99 9.01
CA ASN A 42 -4.96 -16.37 8.27
C ASN A 42 -5.82 -15.55 9.21
N PHE A 43 -6.06 -14.29 8.83
CA PHE A 43 -6.88 -13.36 9.60
C PHE A 43 -7.89 -12.70 8.68
N LEU A 44 -9.10 -12.54 9.18
CA LEU A 44 -10.16 -11.74 8.61
C LEU A 44 -10.63 -10.73 9.64
N GLY A 45 -10.76 -9.47 9.25
CA GLY A 45 -11.18 -8.45 10.19
C GLY A 45 -11.47 -7.11 9.52
N ILE A 46 -11.56 -6.09 10.36
CA ILE A 46 -11.80 -4.72 9.94
C ILE A 46 -10.86 -3.77 10.68
N GLY A 47 -10.49 -2.71 10.01
CA GLY A 47 -9.66 -1.65 10.57
C GLY A 47 -10.05 -0.29 10.04
N ILE A 48 -9.31 0.69 10.48
CA ILE A 48 -9.36 2.07 9.99
C ILE A 48 -7.96 2.50 9.58
N GLY A 49 -7.91 3.30 8.51
CA GLY A 49 -6.68 3.95 8.06
C GLY A 49 -6.90 5.44 7.89
N ALA A 50 -5.88 6.22 8.25
CA ALA A 50 -5.83 7.66 8.05
C ALA A 50 -4.67 8.00 7.11
N PHE A 51 -4.96 8.71 6.03
CA PHE A 51 -4.00 9.09 4.98
C PHE A 51 -4.48 10.36 4.25
N PRO A 52 -3.62 11.05 3.46
CA PRO A 52 -4.00 12.26 2.76
C PRO A 52 -5.21 12.08 1.84
N LYS A 53 -6.13 13.05 1.81
CA LYS A 53 -7.34 13.03 0.95
C LYS A 53 -6.99 13.01 -0.54
N THR A 54 -6.02 13.84 -0.91
CA THR A 54 -5.43 13.89 -2.26
C THR A 54 -3.92 13.84 -2.13
N PRO A 55 -3.17 13.64 -3.22
CA PRO A 55 -1.71 13.61 -3.19
C PRO A 55 -1.10 14.83 -2.48
N GLY A 56 -0.29 14.58 -1.45
CA GLY A 56 0.38 15.65 -0.70
C GLY A 56 -0.53 16.59 0.07
N SER A 57 -1.82 16.26 0.24
CA SER A 57 -2.75 17.05 1.04
C SER A 57 -2.35 17.07 2.51
N SER A 58 -2.58 18.22 3.15
CA SER A 58 -2.52 18.35 4.61
C SER A 58 -3.71 17.71 5.30
N ASP A 59 -4.85 17.64 4.62
CA ASP A 59 -6.07 17.02 5.11
C ASP A 59 -5.97 15.50 5.03
N LEU A 60 -6.36 14.83 6.11
CA LEU A 60 -6.42 13.39 6.18
C LEU A 60 -7.85 12.89 5.93
N ARG A 61 -7.94 11.76 5.24
CA ARG A 61 -9.15 10.95 5.14
C ARG A 61 -9.01 9.75 6.08
N VAL A 62 -10.06 9.48 6.82
CA VAL A 62 -10.19 8.26 7.61
C VAL A 62 -11.18 7.35 6.91
N MET A 63 -10.80 6.11 6.68
CA MET A 63 -11.69 5.12 6.07
C MET A 63 -11.54 3.74 6.68
N ALA A 64 -12.60 2.94 6.56
CA ALA A 64 -12.57 1.53 6.91
C ALA A 64 -11.70 0.76 5.92
N LEU A 65 -10.87 -0.13 6.45
CA LEU A 65 -9.99 -1.01 5.68
C LEU A 65 -10.24 -2.47 6.08
N PRO A 66 -10.25 -3.41 5.12
CA PRO A 66 -10.27 -4.82 5.46
C PRO A 66 -8.94 -5.23 6.08
N VAL A 67 -8.98 -5.98 7.17
CA VAL A 67 -7.84 -6.76 7.66
C VAL A 67 -7.98 -8.14 7.05
N LEU A 68 -7.27 -8.39 5.97
CA LEU A 68 -7.31 -9.64 5.25
C LEU A 68 -5.88 -10.14 5.07
N GLN A 69 -5.55 -11.20 5.80
CA GLN A 69 -4.31 -11.94 5.71
C GLN A 69 -4.66 -13.38 5.40
N TYR A 70 -4.29 -13.86 4.23
CA TYR A 70 -4.58 -15.23 3.84
C TYR A 70 -3.44 -15.80 3.01
N THR A 71 -2.98 -16.98 3.37
CA THR A 71 -1.94 -17.72 2.65
C THR A 71 -2.54 -19.00 2.09
N PHE A 72 -2.39 -19.20 0.78
CA PHE A 72 -2.85 -20.39 0.06
C PHE A 72 -1.71 -21.43 0.00
N GLY A 73 -1.37 -22.01 1.13
CA GLY A 73 -0.16 -22.86 1.23
C GLY A 73 1.09 -22.09 0.79
N ASP A 74 1.91 -22.73 -0.06
CA ASP A 74 3.12 -22.11 -0.60
C ASP A 74 2.90 -21.43 -1.98
N VAL A 75 1.65 -21.41 -2.47
CA VAL A 75 1.34 -20.98 -3.83
C VAL A 75 1.00 -19.50 -3.93
N GLY A 76 0.35 -18.94 -2.90
CA GLY A 76 -0.12 -17.58 -3.01
C GLY A 76 -0.55 -16.95 -1.69
N TYR A 77 -0.87 -15.66 -1.76
CA TYR A 77 -1.25 -14.88 -0.58
C TYR A 77 -2.24 -13.76 -0.93
N ILE A 78 -2.97 -13.35 0.08
CA ILE A 78 -3.68 -12.07 0.12
C ILE A 78 -3.22 -11.35 1.39
N SER A 79 -2.87 -10.08 1.25
CA SER A 79 -2.47 -9.24 2.36
C SER A 79 -3.05 -7.84 2.19
N GLY A 80 -4.04 -7.51 3.02
CA GLY A 80 -4.82 -6.31 2.84
C GLY A 80 -5.49 -6.28 1.47
N LEU A 81 -5.04 -5.39 0.61
CA LEU A 81 -5.55 -5.23 -0.76
C LEU A 81 -4.63 -5.86 -1.82
N LYS A 82 -3.43 -6.26 -1.44
CA LYS A 82 -2.48 -6.91 -2.34
C LYS A 82 -2.74 -8.41 -2.38
N ALA A 83 -2.72 -8.99 -3.57
CA ALA A 83 -2.76 -10.43 -3.79
C ALA A 83 -1.57 -10.86 -4.64
N GLY A 84 -1.04 -12.06 -4.40
CA GLY A 84 0.07 -12.57 -5.19
C GLY A 84 0.11 -14.09 -5.25
N VAL A 85 0.88 -14.56 -6.22
CA VAL A 85 1.18 -15.99 -6.41
C VAL A 85 2.68 -16.18 -6.55
N TRP A 86 3.20 -17.26 -5.97
CA TRP A 86 4.60 -17.62 -6.04
C TRP A 86 4.81 -18.66 -7.14
N GLY A 87 5.65 -18.35 -8.11
CA GLY A 87 6.05 -19.28 -9.16
C GLY A 87 7.34 -20.03 -8.81
N PHE A 88 8.16 -19.47 -7.92
CA PHE A 88 9.38 -20.08 -7.43
C PHE A 88 9.54 -19.83 -5.94
N THR A 89 9.96 -20.86 -5.21
CA THR A 89 10.36 -20.79 -3.82
C THR A 89 11.64 -21.63 -3.65
N SER A 90 12.68 -21.05 -3.06
CA SER A 90 13.93 -21.79 -2.75
C SER A 90 13.68 -22.90 -1.73
N GLU A 91 14.54 -23.91 -1.71
CA GLU A 91 14.42 -25.07 -0.80
C GLU A 91 14.36 -24.67 0.68
N ASP A 92 15.15 -23.67 1.06
CA ASP A 92 15.18 -23.09 2.41
C ASP A 92 14.03 -22.09 2.67
N GLN A 93 13.13 -21.87 1.67
CA GLN A 93 12.03 -20.91 1.69
C GLN A 93 12.45 -19.44 1.94
N SER A 94 13.73 -19.14 1.84
CA SER A 94 14.24 -17.77 2.05
C SER A 94 13.94 -16.85 0.88
N LEU A 95 13.92 -17.37 -0.36
CA LEU A 95 13.66 -16.59 -1.57
C LEU A 95 12.35 -17.07 -2.23
N ARG A 96 11.46 -16.13 -2.50
CA ARG A 96 10.24 -16.36 -3.27
C ARG A 96 10.16 -15.36 -4.42
N ILE A 97 9.80 -15.86 -5.60
CA ILE A 97 9.62 -15.06 -6.81
C ILE A 97 8.24 -15.37 -7.38
N GLY A 98 7.50 -14.35 -7.76
CA GLY A 98 6.15 -14.55 -8.27
C GLY A 98 5.57 -13.31 -8.93
N LEU A 99 4.27 -13.24 -8.94
CA LEU A 99 3.50 -12.11 -9.45
C LEU A 99 2.61 -11.56 -8.35
N TYR A 100 2.33 -10.27 -8.42
CA TYR A 100 1.37 -9.62 -7.54
C TYR A 100 0.40 -8.76 -8.34
N ALA A 101 -0.76 -8.52 -7.76
CA ALA A 101 -1.73 -7.52 -8.18
C ALA A 101 -2.11 -6.66 -6.97
N GLU A 102 -2.21 -5.35 -7.18
CA GLU A 102 -2.54 -4.39 -6.15
C GLU A 102 -3.38 -3.24 -6.69
N PRO A 103 -4.47 -2.84 -6.00
CA PRO A 103 -5.23 -1.68 -6.39
C PRO A 103 -4.48 -0.38 -6.08
N ARG A 104 -4.56 0.55 -7.00
CA ARG A 104 -4.14 1.94 -6.82
C ARG A 104 -5.37 2.84 -6.80
N PHE A 105 -5.57 3.50 -5.68
CA PHE A 105 -6.72 4.40 -5.56
C PHE A 105 -6.46 5.72 -6.26
N GLY A 106 -7.50 6.26 -6.85
CA GLY A 106 -7.55 7.59 -7.39
C GLY A 106 -8.06 8.62 -6.38
N TYR A 107 -8.47 9.77 -6.86
CA TYR A 107 -9.14 10.82 -6.09
C TYR A 107 -10.10 11.61 -6.97
N ASN A 108 -11.10 12.25 -6.35
CA ASN A 108 -11.98 13.15 -7.06
C ASN A 108 -11.44 14.57 -7.02
N GLY A 109 -11.59 15.31 -8.10
CA GLY A 109 -11.15 16.71 -8.18
C GLY A 109 -11.74 17.61 -7.10
N GLY A 110 -12.92 17.27 -6.56
CA GLY A 110 -13.56 18.01 -5.46
C GLY A 110 -13.09 17.63 -4.04
N ASP A 111 -12.21 16.66 -3.89
CA ASP A 111 -11.78 16.16 -2.55
C ASP A 111 -10.92 17.17 -1.77
N ASN A 112 -10.28 18.11 -2.46
CA ASN A 112 -9.41 19.13 -1.88
C ASN A 112 -9.51 20.45 -2.65
N PRO A 113 -9.43 21.62 -2.02
CA PRO A 113 -9.45 22.92 -2.70
C PRO A 113 -8.39 23.06 -3.81
N LEU A 114 -7.20 22.46 -3.63
CA LEU A 114 -6.13 22.51 -4.65
C LEU A 114 -6.45 21.67 -5.89
N THR A 115 -7.31 20.67 -5.79
CA THR A 115 -7.74 19.85 -6.91
C THR A 115 -9.14 20.22 -7.44
N ALA A 116 -9.81 21.21 -6.84
CA ALA A 116 -11.15 21.64 -7.26
C ALA A 116 -11.19 22.02 -8.74
N GLY A 117 -12.14 21.42 -9.48
CA GLY A 117 -12.29 21.62 -10.93
C GLY A 117 -11.31 20.81 -11.79
N MET A 118 -10.44 20.00 -11.22
CA MET A 118 -9.68 18.98 -11.98
C MET A 118 -10.56 17.77 -12.29
N ALA A 119 -10.21 17.07 -13.35
CA ALA A 119 -10.81 15.77 -13.63
C ALA A 119 -10.42 14.75 -12.54
N ASP A 120 -11.33 13.85 -12.25
CA ASP A 120 -11.06 12.74 -11.33
C ASP A 120 -9.91 11.87 -11.81
N ARG A 121 -9.16 11.32 -10.87
CA ARG A 121 -8.14 10.30 -11.14
C ARG A 121 -8.71 8.94 -10.72
N SER A 122 -8.90 8.10 -11.71
CA SER A 122 -9.58 6.81 -11.52
C SER A 122 -8.75 5.81 -10.75
N PHE A 123 -9.44 4.85 -10.17
CA PHE A 123 -8.88 3.61 -9.65
C PHE A 123 -8.14 2.86 -10.76
N ALA A 124 -7.00 2.26 -10.41
CA ALA A 124 -6.17 1.45 -11.30
C ALA A 124 -5.76 0.14 -10.60
N ILE A 125 -5.22 -0.80 -11.35
CA ILE A 125 -4.64 -2.05 -10.86
C ILE A 125 -3.21 -2.13 -11.38
N ASP A 126 -2.28 -2.26 -10.46
CA ASP A 126 -0.89 -2.59 -10.76
C ASP A 126 -0.73 -4.11 -10.73
N LEU A 127 -0.07 -4.67 -11.75
CA LEU A 127 0.25 -6.07 -11.87
C LEU A 127 1.72 -6.21 -12.28
N GLY A 128 2.43 -7.17 -11.72
CA GLY A 128 3.80 -7.43 -12.12
C GLY A 128 4.58 -8.38 -11.24
N PRO A 129 5.89 -8.54 -11.48
CA PRO A 129 6.76 -9.41 -10.71
C PRO A 129 6.94 -8.94 -9.26
N SER A 130 7.07 -9.91 -8.37
CA SER A 130 7.31 -9.74 -6.95
C SER A 130 8.42 -10.66 -6.50
N VAL A 131 9.35 -10.14 -5.70
CA VAL A 131 10.43 -10.90 -5.06
C VAL A 131 10.37 -10.64 -3.56
N ARG A 132 10.42 -11.72 -2.80
CA ARG A 132 10.56 -11.67 -1.36
C ARG A 132 11.80 -12.44 -0.94
N TRP A 133 12.66 -11.80 -0.20
CA TRP A 133 13.86 -12.42 0.34
C TRP A 133 13.91 -12.26 1.86
N THR A 134 13.77 -13.39 2.55
CA THR A 134 13.87 -13.48 4.01
C THR A 134 15.33 -13.71 4.40
N THR A 135 15.86 -12.85 5.24
CA THR A 135 17.23 -12.89 5.73
C THR A 135 17.23 -12.94 7.27
N PRO A 136 18.35 -13.29 7.93
CA PRO A 136 18.45 -13.21 9.38
C PRO A 136 18.22 -11.80 9.96
N LEU A 137 18.40 -10.75 9.17
CA LEU A 137 18.23 -9.36 9.58
C LEU A 137 16.81 -8.83 9.40
N GLY A 138 16.02 -9.50 8.57
CA GLY A 138 14.67 -9.05 8.21
C GLY A 138 14.29 -9.51 6.80
N VAL A 139 13.25 -8.94 6.26
CA VAL A 139 12.73 -9.32 4.95
C VAL A 139 12.82 -8.17 3.97
N LEU A 140 13.35 -8.45 2.79
CA LEU A 140 13.41 -7.56 1.65
C LEU A 140 12.31 -7.95 0.67
N ASN A 141 11.45 -6.99 0.32
CA ASN A 141 10.47 -7.13 -0.76
C ASN A 141 10.85 -6.20 -1.90
N PHE A 142 10.72 -6.70 -3.11
CA PHE A 142 10.82 -5.92 -4.34
C PHE A 142 9.63 -6.25 -5.23
N ASP A 143 8.90 -5.22 -5.65
CA ASP A 143 7.77 -5.31 -6.56
C ASP A 143 7.98 -4.36 -7.73
N TYR A 144 7.63 -4.80 -8.93
CA TYR A 144 7.63 -3.96 -10.12
C TYR A 144 6.29 -4.11 -10.84
N GLY A 145 5.49 -3.05 -10.85
CA GLY A 145 4.11 -3.07 -11.34
C GLY A 145 3.91 -2.20 -12.57
N PHE A 146 2.98 -2.65 -13.39
CA PHE A 146 2.43 -1.93 -14.54
C PHE A 146 0.96 -1.66 -14.29
N ASP A 147 0.47 -0.48 -14.64
CA ASP A 147 -0.96 -0.20 -14.66
C ASP A 147 -1.63 -0.98 -15.80
N VAL A 148 -2.28 -2.10 -15.45
CA VAL A 148 -2.99 -2.96 -16.40
C VAL A 148 -4.42 -2.49 -16.68
N SER A 149 -4.89 -1.44 -16.01
CA SER A 149 -6.22 -0.84 -16.19
C SER A 149 -6.20 0.32 -17.20
N SER A 150 -5.05 0.64 -17.79
CA SER A 150 -4.86 1.69 -18.80
C SER A 150 -5.35 3.08 -18.33
N ARG A 151 -5.13 3.41 -17.04
CA ARG A 151 -5.49 4.71 -16.47
C ARG A 151 -4.35 5.70 -16.58
N SER A 152 -3.19 5.30 -16.09
CA SER A 152 -1.97 6.11 -16.10
C SER A 152 -0.96 5.64 -17.15
N GLU A 153 -1.10 4.40 -17.63
CA GLU A 153 -0.08 3.70 -18.42
C GLU A 153 1.29 3.70 -17.72
N GLY A 154 1.23 3.76 -16.40
CA GLY A 154 2.38 4.00 -15.56
C GLY A 154 3.06 2.73 -15.09
N GLN A 155 4.22 2.95 -14.48
CA GLN A 155 5.06 1.90 -13.88
C GLN A 155 5.51 2.33 -12.50
N VAL A 156 5.59 1.37 -11.59
CA VAL A 156 6.06 1.56 -10.23
C VAL A 156 7.06 0.47 -9.87
N ALA A 157 8.15 0.84 -9.18
CA ALA A 157 9.03 -0.10 -8.51
C ALA A 157 9.05 0.22 -7.02
N GLN A 158 8.86 -0.80 -6.19
CA GLN A 158 8.84 -0.67 -4.73
C GLN A 158 9.91 -1.58 -4.16
N LEU A 159 10.77 -1.02 -3.33
CA LEU A 159 11.73 -1.75 -2.52
C LEU A 159 11.42 -1.48 -1.05
N GLN A 160 11.26 -2.53 -0.25
CA GLN A 160 10.96 -2.41 1.15
C GLN A 160 11.80 -3.38 1.96
N PHE A 161 12.38 -2.88 3.05
CA PHE A 161 13.05 -3.69 4.06
C PHE A 161 12.31 -3.58 5.39
N ILE A 162 11.98 -4.73 5.95
CA ILE A 162 11.25 -4.84 7.21
C ILE A 162 12.11 -5.62 8.19
N ARG A 163 12.42 -4.97 9.30
CA ARG A 163 13.25 -5.53 10.37
C ARG A 163 12.43 -5.73 11.63
N PRO A 164 12.38 -6.95 12.19
CA PRO A 164 11.86 -7.16 13.52
C PRO A 164 12.68 -6.36 14.55
N LEU A 165 12.01 -5.53 15.34
CA LEU A 165 12.60 -4.75 16.43
C LEU A 165 12.31 -5.40 17.78
N VAL A 166 11.07 -5.87 17.96
CA VAL A 166 10.62 -6.61 19.14
C VAL A 166 9.78 -7.79 18.67
N SER A 167 10.11 -8.97 19.17
CA SER A 167 9.36 -10.21 18.94
C SER A 167 9.21 -10.93 20.25
N ASP A 168 8.04 -10.82 20.85
CA ASP A 168 7.69 -11.45 22.13
C ASP A 168 6.39 -12.25 21.99
N VAL A 169 6.02 -12.99 23.02
CA VAL A 169 4.77 -13.74 23.03
C VAL A 169 3.58 -12.79 22.89
N GLY A 170 2.91 -12.87 21.74
CA GLY A 170 1.74 -12.05 21.45
C GLY A 170 2.03 -10.59 21.07
N PHE A 171 3.27 -10.12 21.07
CA PHE A 171 3.61 -8.75 20.66
C PHE A 171 4.73 -8.74 19.62
N ARG A 172 4.53 -7.99 18.56
CA ARG A 172 5.54 -7.75 17.52
C ARG A 172 5.56 -6.31 17.12
N LEU A 173 6.77 -5.79 16.96
CA LEU A 173 7.05 -4.47 16.42
C LEU A 173 8.14 -4.60 15.38
N ASN A 174 7.89 -4.07 14.19
CA ASN A 174 8.85 -4.02 13.09
C ASN A 174 9.16 -2.57 12.73
N GLY A 175 10.41 -2.32 12.38
CA GLY A 175 10.82 -1.15 11.64
C GLY A 175 10.69 -1.40 10.13
N VAL A 176 10.23 -0.40 9.41
CA VAL A 176 10.01 -0.45 7.95
C VAL A 176 10.74 0.70 7.31
N VAL A 177 11.54 0.42 6.28
CA VAL A 177 12.12 1.44 5.39
C VAL A 177 11.86 1.04 3.95
N GLY A 178 11.64 2.01 3.07
CA GLY A 178 11.35 1.71 1.68
C GLY A 178 11.70 2.84 0.73
N ALA A 179 11.73 2.49 -0.55
CA ALA A 179 11.86 3.41 -1.67
C ALA A 179 10.83 3.02 -2.75
N THR A 180 10.14 4.02 -3.30
CA THR A 180 9.16 3.84 -4.37
C THR A 180 9.53 4.71 -5.55
N TRP A 181 9.94 4.10 -6.65
CA TRP A 181 10.10 4.78 -7.92
C TRP A 181 8.80 4.73 -8.70
N GLN A 182 8.44 5.85 -9.31
CA GLN A 182 7.31 5.94 -10.25
C GLN A 182 7.80 6.62 -11.53
N ASN A 183 7.39 6.10 -12.68
CA ASN A 183 7.74 6.71 -13.96
C ASN A 183 6.97 8.02 -14.19
N ALA A 184 7.33 8.74 -15.24
CA ALA A 184 6.70 10.02 -15.59
C ALA A 184 5.20 9.88 -15.88
N ALA A 185 4.77 8.81 -16.57
CA ALA A 185 3.36 8.58 -16.88
C ALA A 185 2.52 8.44 -15.59
N MET A 186 2.98 7.59 -14.65
CA MET A 186 2.35 7.41 -13.34
C MET A 186 2.25 8.72 -12.57
N ASN A 187 3.38 9.41 -12.42
CA ASN A 187 3.41 10.67 -11.68
C ASN A 187 2.57 11.75 -12.36
N ASN A 188 2.63 11.86 -13.69
CA ASN A 188 1.86 12.86 -14.41
C ASN A 188 0.36 12.63 -14.32
N TYR A 189 -0.09 11.36 -14.29
CA TYR A 189 -1.49 11.05 -14.10
C TYR A 189 -2.02 11.52 -12.74
N TYR A 190 -1.30 11.22 -11.65
CA TYR A 190 -1.77 11.50 -10.29
C TYR A 190 -1.37 12.89 -9.77
N TRP A 191 -0.24 13.44 -10.21
CA TRP A 191 0.34 14.70 -9.70
C TRP A 191 0.39 15.81 -10.74
N GLY A 192 0.14 15.50 -12.00
CA GLY A 192 0.10 16.46 -13.10
C GLY A 192 -1.14 17.35 -13.04
N VAL A 193 -0.97 18.58 -13.54
CA VAL A 193 -2.06 19.55 -13.79
C VAL A 193 -2.09 19.81 -15.29
N ARG A 194 -3.15 19.35 -15.96
CA ARG A 194 -3.34 19.59 -17.41
C ARG A 194 -3.52 21.07 -17.71
N ALA A 195 -3.20 21.50 -18.91
CA ALA A 195 -3.45 22.90 -19.32
C ALA A 195 -4.91 23.33 -19.12
N SER A 196 -5.87 22.41 -19.39
CA SER A 196 -7.31 22.64 -19.16
C SER A 196 -7.73 22.66 -17.68
N GLU A 197 -6.86 22.20 -16.78
CA GLU A 197 -7.09 22.19 -15.33
C GLU A 197 -6.36 23.35 -14.62
N ALA A 198 -5.55 24.12 -15.37
CA ALA A 198 -4.81 25.26 -14.83
C ALA A 198 -5.76 26.41 -14.44
N THR A 199 -5.40 27.11 -13.37
CA THR A 199 -6.09 28.30 -12.89
C THR A 199 -5.09 29.41 -12.58
N ALA A 200 -5.53 30.59 -12.20
CA ALA A 200 -4.64 31.68 -11.79
C ALA A 200 -3.73 31.31 -10.59
N THR A 201 -4.18 30.39 -9.73
CA THR A 201 -3.45 29.95 -8.53
C THR A 201 -2.86 28.54 -8.64
N ARG A 202 -3.17 27.82 -9.69
CA ARG A 202 -2.68 26.45 -9.96
C ARG A 202 -2.17 26.40 -11.40
N ALA A 203 -0.86 26.50 -11.57
CA ALA A 203 -0.22 26.42 -12.88
C ALA A 203 -0.32 25.01 -13.48
N ALA A 204 -0.29 24.91 -14.82
CA ALA A 204 -0.10 23.62 -15.48
C ALA A 204 1.22 22.99 -15.05
N TYR A 205 1.23 21.67 -14.82
CA TYR A 205 2.39 20.96 -14.33
C TYR A 205 2.49 19.56 -14.95
N THR A 206 3.65 19.24 -15.51
CA THR A 206 3.98 17.90 -16.00
C THR A 206 4.96 17.25 -15.03
N ALA A 207 4.50 16.25 -14.32
CA ALA A 207 5.32 15.52 -13.36
C ALA A 207 6.23 14.53 -14.08
N GLY A 208 7.53 14.57 -13.80
CA GLY A 208 8.51 13.59 -14.27
C GLY A 208 8.54 12.31 -13.43
N ALA A 209 9.46 11.41 -13.77
CA ALA A 209 9.76 10.26 -12.92
C ALA A 209 10.42 10.71 -11.60
N GLY A 210 10.28 9.88 -10.55
CA GLY A 210 10.87 10.23 -9.27
C GLY A 210 10.89 9.08 -8.27
N VAL A 211 11.70 9.22 -7.22
CA VAL A 211 11.80 8.26 -6.11
C VAL A 211 11.35 8.92 -4.83
N GLY A 212 10.34 8.36 -4.19
CA GLY A 212 9.93 8.66 -2.83
C GLY A 212 10.58 7.69 -1.85
N LEU A 213 10.71 8.10 -0.59
CA LEU A 213 11.26 7.27 0.48
C LEU A 213 10.23 7.11 1.59
N SER A 214 10.29 6.00 2.29
CA SER A 214 9.38 5.73 3.41
C SER A 214 10.14 5.23 4.63
N VAL A 215 9.62 5.58 5.80
CA VAL A 215 10.05 5.04 7.08
C VAL A 215 8.82 4.87 7.97
N GLY A 216 8.78 3.79 8.74
CA GLY A 216 7.63 3.53 9.61
C GLY A 216 7.85 2.41 10.59
N LEU A 217 6.80 2.18 11.35
CA LEU A 217 6.65 1.08 12.29
C LEU A 217 5.38 0.32 11.96
N SER A 218 5.39 -0.98 12.14
CA SER A 218 4.20 -1.83 12.04
C SER A 218 4.25 -2.91 13.10
N GLY A 219 3.10 -3.42 13.48
CA GLY A 219 3.09 -4.41 14.53
C GLY A 219 1.77 -5.17 14.64
N LEU A 220 1.82 -6.12 15.56
CA LEU A 220 0.69 -6.98 15.93
C LEU A 220 0.70 -7.18 17.45
N TYR A 221 -0.47 -7.10 18.04
CA TYR A 221 -0.73 -7.54 19.42
C TYR A 221 -1.80 -8.62 19.42
N ALA A 222 -1.44 -9.84 19.82
CA ALA A 222 -2.36 -10.96 19.87
C ALA A 222 -3.14 -10.98 21.19
N PHE A 223 -4.46 -11.05 21.09
CA PHE A 223 -5.36 -11.29 22.22
C PHE A 223 -5.62 -12.82 22.33
N GLY A 224 -4.56 -13.57 22.70
CA GLY A 224 -4.64 -15.02 22.74
C GLY A 224 -4.57 -15.67 21.34
N PRO A 225 -5.09 -16.92 21.18
CA PRO A 225 -4.91 -17.70 19.96
C PRO A 225 -5.84 -17.31 18.81
N THR A 226 -6.90 -16.53 19.05
CA THR A 226 -8.00 -16.36 18.10
C THR A 226 -8.09 -14.99 17.46
N SER A 227 -7.43 -13.97 18.01
CA SER A 227 -7.55 -12.60 17.49
C SER A 227 -6.32 -11.76 17.72
N ALA A 228 -6.15 -10.71 16.91
CA ALA A 228 -5.05 -9.79 17.01
C ALA A 228 -5.44 -8.37 16.60
N LEU A 229 -4.76 -7.40 17.21
CA LEU A 229 -4.72 -6.01 16.79
C LEU A 229 -3.54 -5.81 15.86
N PHE A 230 -3.76 -5.26 14.69
CA PHE A 230 -2.76 -4.85 13.71
C PHE A 230 -2.63 -3.33 13.76
N TYR A 231 -1.42 -2.82 13.77
CA TYR A 231 -1.17 -1.39 13.83
C TYR A 231 0.05 -0.99 13.03
N GLY A 232 0.06 0.26 12.59
CA GLY A 232 1.23 0.83 11.94
C GLY A 232 1.11 2.32 11.67
N ALA A 233 2.28 2.91 11.51
CA ALA A 233 2.43 4.30 11.11
C ALA A 233 3.65 4.42 10.18
N THR A 234 3.46 5.08 9.04
CA THR A 234 4.50 5.29 8.03
C THR A 234 4.47 6.74 7.57
N ILE A 235 5.63 7.32 7.36
CA ILE A 235 5.79 8.61 6.70
C ILE A 235 6.48 8.36 5.37
N ASN A 236 5.86 8.84 4.29
CA ASN A 236 6.38 8.77 2.95
C ASN A 236 6.85 10.16 2.54
N ARG A 237 8.14 10.32 2.29
CA ARG A 237 8.71 11.50 1.64
C ARG A 237 8.43 11.39 0.15
N LEU A 238 7.76 12.40 -0.39
CA LEU A 238 7.46 12.48 -1.81
C LEU A 238 8.74 12.74 -2.63
N SER A 239 8.76 12.26 -3.86
CA SER A 239 9.80 12.64 -4.83
C SER A 239 9.70 14.14 -5.16
N SER A 240 10.76 14.74 -5.70
CA SER A 240 10.71 16.12 -6.18
C SER A 240 9.66 16.33 -7.27
N ALA A 241 9.47 15.34 -8.15
CA ALA A 241 8.44 15.37 -9.18
C ALA A 241 7.01 15.40 -8.62
N GLN A 242 6.82 14.92 -7.41
CA GLN A 242 5.54 14.92 -6.71
C GLN A 242 5.38 16.16 -5.84
N SER A 243 6.38 16.48 -5.02
CA SER A 243 6.32 17.61 -4.08
C SER A 243 6.35 18.98 -4.74
N ASN A 244 6.86 19.09 -5.98
CA ASN A 244 6.83 20.34 -6.75
C ASN A 244 5.50 20.55 -7.50
N SER A 245 4.57 19.60 -7.44
CA SER A 245 3.25 19.76 -8.04
C SER A 245 2.45 20.87 -7.33
N PRO A 246 1.74 21.73 -8.09
CA PRO A 246 0.86 22.76 -7.51
C PRO A 246 -0.30 22.21 -6.66
N ILE A 247 -0.58 20.91 -6.73
CA ILE A 247 -1.60 20.24 -5.90
C ILE A 247 -1.02 19.61 -4.64
N ALA A 248 0.29 19.65 -4.44
CA ALA A 248 0.95 19.14 -3.24
C ALA A 248 1.15 20.26 -2.21
N GLU A 249 0.51 20.13 -1.05
CA GLU A 249 0.70 21.06 0.07
C GLU A 249 1.95 20.72 0.89
N ARG A 250 2.32 19.44 0.92
CA ARG A 250 3.43 18.92 1.75
C ARG A 250 4.31 17.98 0.94
N GLY A 251 5.61 17.97 1.27
CA GLY A 251 6.57 17.04 0.70
C GLY A 251 6.56 15.64 1.34
N PHE A 252 5.56 15.33 2.17
CA PHE A 252 5.42 14.04 2.84
C PHE A 252 3.95 13.66 2.98
N ALA A 253 3.68 12.35 3.03
CA ALA A 253 2.36 11.77 3.20
C ALA A 253 2.39 10.75 4.36
N PRO A 254 1.70 11.02 5.50
CA PRO A 254 1.58 10.06 6.58
C PRO A 254 0.53 8.99 6.22
N LEU A 255 0.75 7.79 6.76
CA LEU A 255 -0.26 6.73 6.82
C LEU A 255 -0.26 6.17 8.23
N ILE A 256 -1.43 6.09 8.86
CA ILE A 256 -1.62 5.43 10.16
C ILE A 256 -2.77 4.45 9.98
N TYR A 257 -2.61 3.26 10.52
CA TYR A 257 -3.70 2.28 10.51
C TYR A 257 -3.80 1.51 11.82
N LEU A 258 -5.01 1.10 12.13
CA LEU A 258 -5.34 0.23 13.24
C LEU A 258 -6.43 -0.74 12.78
N GLY A 259 -6.25 -2.03 13.04
CA GLY A 259 -7.22 -3.02 12.63
C GLY A 259 -7.30 -4.18 13.62
N TYR A 260 -8.45 -4.78 13.71
CA TYR A 260 -8.69 -5.98 14.52
C TYR A 260 -9.10 -7.13 13.60
N GLY A 261 -8.43 -8.25 13.75
CA GLY A 261 -8.67 -9.44 12.95
C GLY A 261 -8.85 -10.69 13.80
N TRP A 262 -9.73 -11.56 13.32
CA TRP A 262 -9.95 -12.89 13.85
C TRP A 262 -9.17 -13.90 13.02
N ARG A 263 -8.57 -14.87 13.69
CA ARG A 263 -7.90 -15.99 13.03
C ARG A 263 -8.91 -16.93 12.41
N MET A 264 -8.63 -17.38 11.18
CA MET A 264 -9.42 -18.37 10.46
C MET A 264 -8.78 -19.76 10.53
#